data_955b76673755d6d9a9271469e289e2f7
#
_entry.id   955b76673755d6d9a9271469e289e2f7
#
_cell.length_a   1.000
_cell.length_b   1.000
_cell.length_c   1.000
_cell.angle_alpha   90.00
_cell.angle_beta   90.00
_cell.angle_gamma   90.00
#
_symmetry.space_group_name_H-M   'P 1'
#
loop_
_entity.id
_entity.type
_entity.pdbx_description
1 polymer ?
#
loop_
_entity_poly.entity_id
_entity_poly.type
_entity_poly.pdbx_seq_one_letter_code
_entity_poly.pdbx_strand_id
1 'polypeptide(L)'
;FVNTNGLPVAKHYSCAYDIGMICRQLMTYEFARDWFTAWQGDIKVGLPGKEKDFTLTNTNKMIRTYKGAIGGKTGFTQDAGYCLAEAAQRDSTRMIAVVLGCKDSKVRFAETARLLDHGFASYETVPVAKKGQKLRTITLPKSDQQEVAAVPEETIAATVKKGKKANITKKISIDKSVACPLKKGEKVGMIHIYDGNK
;
A
#
# COMPACT_ATOMS: atom_id res chain seq x y z
N PHE A 1 15.75 12.15 6.49
CA PHE A 1 16.57 10.97 6.83
C PHE A 1 18.04 11.25 6.59
N VAL A 2 18.93 10.77 7.50
CA VAL A 2 20.39 10.85 7.38
C VAL A 2 20.96 9.47 7.04
N ASN A 3 20.33 8.40 7.52
CA ASN A 3 20.68 7.01 7.18
C ASN A 3 19.42 6.18 6.89
N THR A 4 19.62 4.98 6.35
CA THR A 4 18.55 4.03 6.00
C THR A 4 18.38 2.90 7.01
N ASN A 5 19.29 2.77 7.96
CA ASN A 5 19.27 1.68 8.96
C ASN A 5 18.51 2.03 10.25
N GLY A 6 18.17 3.31 10.45
CA GLY A 6 17.43 3.80 11.61
C GLY A 6 18.25 3.92 12.89
N LEU A 7 19.58 3.86 12.81
CA LEU A 7 20.44 4.06 13.98
C LEU A 7 20.53 5.56 14.31
N PRO A 8 20.67 5.90 15.61
CA PRO A 8 20.73 7.28 16.06
C PRO A 8 21.91 8.04 15.43
N VAL A 9 21.61 9.19 14.88
CA VAL A 9 22.59 10.18 14.40
C VAL A 9 21.96 11.57 14.45
N ALA A 10 22.77 12.59 14.65
CA ALA A 10 22.29 13.97 14.71
C ALA A 10 21.45 14.34 13.46
N LYS A 11 20.34 15.04 13.67
CA LYS A 11 19.40 15.48 12.63
C LYS A 11 18.67 14.34 11.87
N HIS A 12 18.62 13.15 12.42
CA HIS A 12 17.86 12.04 11.86
C HIS A 12 16.42 12.04 12.39
N TYR A 13 15.53 12.70 11.67
CA TYR A 13 14.12 12.86 12.04
C TYR A 13 13.18 12.29 10.98
N SER A 14 12.00 11.91 11.41
CA SER A 14 10.87 11.56 10.55
C SER A 14 9.56 11.88 11.27
N CYS A 15 8.44 11.72 10.56
CA CYS A 15 7.11 11.81 11.14
C CYS A 15 6.27 10.60 10.72
N ALA A 16 5.14 10.39 11.39
CA ALA A 16 4.26 9.26 11.10
C ALA A 16 3.75 9.27 9.64
N TYR A 17 3.53 10.45 9.07
CA TYR A 17 3.09 10.59 7.68
C TYR A 17 4.14 10.07 6.70
N ASP A 18 5.39 10.50 6.83
CA ASP A 18 6.48 10.10 5.94
C ASP A 18 6.75 8.60 6.02
N ILE A 19 6.77 8.04 7.23
CA ILE A 19 6.90 6.59 7.43
C ILE A 19 5.71 5.84 6.82
N GLY A 20 4.50 6.38 6.94
CA GLY A 20 3.30 5.85 6.31
C GLY A 20 3.41 5.81 4.78
N MET A 21 3.93 6.86 4.17
CA MET A 21 4.15 6.94 2.72
C MET A 21 5.19 5.92 2.24
N ILE A 22 6.30 5.76 2.98
CA ILE A 22 7.31 4.73 2.70
C ILE A 22 6.70 3.33 2.82
N CYS A 23 5.96 3.06 3.90
CA CYS A 23 5.27 1.79 4.10
C CYS A 23 4.27 1.52 2.95
N ARG A 24 3.49 2.52 2.55
CA ARG A 24 2.56 2.42 1.42
C ARG A 24 3.26 2.00 0.14
N GLN A 25 4.40 2.61 -0.18
CA GLN A 25 5.18 2.26 -1.37
C GLN A 25 5.73 0.84 -1.28
N LEU A 26 6.30 0.46 -0.14
CA LEU A 26 6.82 -0.89 0.07
C LEU A 26 5.75 -1.98 -0.10
N MET A 27 4.53 -1.73 0.38
CA MET A 27 3.43 -2.68 0.27
C MET A 27 2.90 -2.87 -1.17
N THR A 28 3.38 -2.11 -2.16
CA THR A 28 3.08 -2.38 -3.57
C THR A 28 3.91 -3.53 -4.13
N TYR A 29 5.05 -3.86 -3.52
CA TYR A 29 5.93 -4.95 -3.94
C TYR A 29 5.55 -6.26 -3.24
N GLU A 30 5.25 -7.31 -4.00
CA GLU A 30 4.88 -8.62 -3.44
C GLU A 30 6.00 -9.23 -2.61
N PHE A 31 7.23 -9.22 -3.13
CA PHE A 31 8.39 -9.74 -2.41
C PHE A 31 8.60 -9.07 -1.03
N ALA A 32 8.29 -7.77 -0.91
CA ALA A 32 8.41 -7.08 0.36
C ALA A 32 7.36 -7.57 1.36
N ARG A 33 6.13 -7.84 0.91
CA ARG A 33 5.08 -8.42 1.77
C ARG A 33 5.46 -9.80 2.27
N ASP A 34 6.02 -10.65 1.41
CA ASP A 34 6.46 -12.00 1.78
C ASP A 34 7.52 -11.94 2.89
N TRP A 35 8.50 -11.04 2.77
CA TRP A 35 9.53 -10.87 3.78
C TRP A 35 8.98 -10.30 5.09
N PHE A 36 8.10 -9.33 5.03
CA PHE A 36 7.52 -8.71 6.22
C PHE A 36 6.53 -9.61 6.96
N THR A 37 5.96 -10.63 6.30
CA THR A 37 5.05 -11.61 6.92
C THR A 37 5.75 -12.89 7.34
N ALA A 38 6.98 -13.13 6.93
CA ALA A 38 7.77 -14.26 7.41
C ALA A 38 7.93 -14.21 8.94
N TRP A 39 7.47 -15.26 9.63
CA TRP A 39 7.53 -15.29 11.10
C TRP A 39 8.90 -15.70 11.60
N GLN A 40 9.48 -16.72 11.01
CA GLN A 40 10.80 -17.25 11.34
C GLN A 40 11.59 -17.58 10.08
N GLY A 41 12.89 -17.51 10.18
CA GLY A 41 13.81 -17.91 9.13
C GLY A 41 15.16 -18.31 9.72
N ASP A 42 15.77 -19.33 9.16
CA ASP A 42 17.08 -19.81 9.59
C ASP A 42 18.18 -19.19 8.71
N ILE A 43 19.24 -18.74 9.36
CA ILE A 43 20.45 -18.25 8.71
C ILE A 43 21.65 -19.03 9.25
N LYS A 44 22.68 -19.20 8.43
CA LYS A 44 23.95 -19.75 8.87
C LYS A 44 24.86 -18.62 9.34
N VAL A 45 25.36 -18.76 10.56
CA VAL A 45 26.25 -17.79 11.20
C VAL A 45 27.53 -18.47 11.65
N GLY A 46 28.68 -17.90 11.32
CA GLY A 46 29.99 -18.42 11.69
C GLY A 46 31.01 -18.27 10.59
N LEU A 47 32.22 -18.82 10.84
CA LEU A 47 33.26 -18.88 9.84
C LEU A 47 32.97 -20.01 8.84
N PRO A 48 33.44 -19.92 7.60
CA PRO A 48 33.26 -20.96 6.59
C PRO A 48 33.71 -22.35 7.15
N GLY A 49 32.82 -23.35 7.03
CA GLY A 49 33.03 -24.71 7.55
C GLY A 49 32.83 -24.87 9.07
N LYS A 50 32.39 -23.80 9.78
CA LYS A 50 32.03 -23.83 11.21
C LYS A 50 30.71 -23.08 11.45
N GLU A 51 29.89 -22.98 10.44
CA GLU A 51 28.58 -22.31 10.53
C GLU A 51 27.64 -23.08 11.45
N LYS A 52 26.82 -22.35 12.18
CA LYS A 52 25.69 -22.86 12.97
C LYS A 52 24.41 -22.25 12.45
N ASP A 53 23.37 -23.05 12.47
CA ASP A 53 22.03 -22.54 12.16
C ASP A 53 21.55 -21.62 13.30
N PHE A 54 21.03 -20.45 12.90
CA PHE A 54 20.53 -19.46 13.82
C PHE A 54 19.13 -19.04 13.35
N THR A 55 18.11 -19.34 14.15
CA THR A 55 16.72 -18.99 13.88
C THR A 55 16.43 -17.54 14.25
N LEU A 56 16.07 -16.74 13.27
CA LEU A 56 15.53 -15.39 13.47
C LEU A 56 14.02 -15.43 13.61
N THR A 57 13.49 -14.64 14.55
CA THR A 57 12.04 -14.48 14.73
C THR A 57 11.64 -13.04 14.45
N ASN A 58 10.57 -12.84 13.71
CA ASN A 58 10.05 -11.51 13.40
C ASN A 58 9.61 -10.79 14.68
N THR A 59 10.11 -9.58 14.86
CA THR A 59 9.75 -8.75 16.01
C THR A 59 8.35 -8.15 15.91
N ASN A 60 7.74 -8.19 14.71
CA ASN A 60 6.39 -7.74 14.47
C ASN A 60 5.37 -8.84 14.79
N LYS A 61 4.87 -8.86 16.03
CA LYS A 61 3.90 -9.87 16.47
C LYS A 61 2.53 -9.74 15.78
N MET A 62 2.20 -8.58 15.19
CA MET A 62 0.90 -8.34 14.57
C MET A 62 0.64 -9.26 13.37
N ILE A 63 1.68 -9.70 12.67
CA ILE A 63 1.52 -10.66 11.56
C ILE A 63 0.87 -11.99 11.99
N ARG A 64 0.90 -12.31 13.29
CA ARG A 64 0.23 -13.49 13.86
C ARG A 64 -1.00 -13.18 14.72
N THR A 65 -1.08 -11.96 15.25
CA THR A 65 -2.09 -11.61 16.26
C THR A 65 -3.17 -10.69 15.74
N TYR A 66 -2.94 -9.98 14.63
CA TYR A 66 -3.91 -9.04 14.06
C TYR A 66 -4.49 -9.57 12.74
N LYS A 67 -5.81 -9.76 12.70
CA LYS A 67 -6.51 -10.28 11.53
C LYS A 67 -6.36 -9.34 10.33
N GLY A 68 -5.75 -9.85 9.26
CA GLY A 68 -5.53 -9.11 8.03
C GLY A 68 -4.20 -8.36 7.96
N ALA A 69 -3.29 -8.54 8.93
CA ALA A 69 -1.94 -8.00 8.84
C ALA A 69 -1.24 -8.53 7.56
N ILE A 70 -0.68 -7.61 6.77
CA ILE A 70 0.06 -7.92 5.53
C ILE A 70 1.52 -7.49 5.61
N GLY A 71 1.96 -7.10 6.81
CA GLY A 71 3.35 -6.81 7.13
C GLY A 71 3.61 -5.39 7.57
N GLY A 72 4.73 -5.21 8.20
CA GLY A 72 5.16 -3.93 8.76
C GLY A 72 6.54 -4.02 9.36
N LYS A 73 7.03 -2.90 9.89
CA LYS A 73 8.37 -2.80 10.46
C LYS A 73 8.33 -2.16 11.84
N THR A 74 8.89 -2.87 12.81
CA THR A 74 9.13 -2.35 14.17
C THR A 74 10.45 -1.59 14.22
N GLY A 75 10.55 -0.63 15.12
CA GLY A 75 11.77 0.07 15.46
C GLY A 75 11.84 0.38 16.96
N PHE A 76 13.04 0.52 17.47
CA PHE A 76 13.29 0.99 18.82
C PHE A 76 14.69 1.61 18.93
N THR A 77 14.75 2.78 19.52
CA THR A 77 15.96 3.36 20.13
C THR A 77 15.53 4.04 21.42
N GLN A 78 16.47 4.35 22.31
CA GLN A 78 16.13 5.05 23.54
C GLN A 78 15.46 6.40 23.30
N ASP A 79 15.94 7.14 22.29
CA ASP A 79 15.42 8.46 21.95
C ASP A 79 14.07 8.39 21.22
N ALA A 80 13.90 7.42 20.31
CA ALA A 80 12.70 7.29 19.53
C ALA A 80 11.55 6.53 20.23
N GLY A 81 11.85 5.77 21.29
CA GLY A 81 10.88 4.86 21.89
C GLY A 81 10.49 3.70 20.97
N TYR A 82 9.41 3.02 21.30
CA TYR A 82 8.90 1.90 20.48
C TYR A 82 8.05 2.42 19.34
N CYS A 83 8.43 2.05 18.11
CA CYS A 83 7.79 2.48 16.86
C CYS A 83 7.31 1.29 16.05
N LEU A 84 6.23 1.48 15.28
CA LEU A 84 5.69 0.50 14.34
C LEU A 84 4.99 1.20 13.18
N ALA A 85 5.29 0.77 11.97
CA ALA A 85 4.45 0.97 10.81
C ALA A 85 3.88 -0.39 10.40
N GLU A 86 2.57 -0.52 10.35
CA GLU A 86 1.87 -1.77 10.04
C GLU A 86 0.85 -1.55 8.96
N ALA A 87 0.83 -2.47 8.00
CA ALA A 87 -0.18 -2.55 6.96
C ALA A 87 -1.10 -3.74 7.19
N ALA A 88 -2.39 -3.53 7.00
CA ALA A 88 -3.38 -4.58 7.06
C ALA A 88 -4.38 -4.46 5.92
N GLN A 89 -4.94 -5.58 5.50
CA GLN A 89 -5.96 -5.66 4.46
C GLN A 89 -7.15 -6.48 4.94
N ARG A 90 -8.35 -5.93 4.76
CA ARG A 90 -9.63 -6.64 4.92
C ARG A 90 -10.44 -6.42 3.65
N ASP A 91 -10.79 -7.49 2.99
CA ASP A 91 -11.41 -7.46 1.66
C ASP A 91 -10.57 -6.64 0.65
N SER A 92 -11.17 -5.65 0.03
CA SER A 92 -10.49 -4.72 -0.88
C SER A 92 -9.84 -3.52 -0.20
N THR A 93 -10.07 -3.33 1.11
CA THR A 93 -9.60 -2.17 1.86
C THR A 93 -8.24 -2.44 2.50
N ARG A 94 -7.26 -1.61 2.20
CA ARG A 94 -5.93 -1.66 2.77
C ARG A 94 -5.71 -0.43 3.65
N MET A 95 -5.22 -0.62 4.88
CA MET A 95 -4.94 0.43 5.84
C MET A 95 -3.50 0.36 6.29
N ILE A 96 -2.92 1.50 6.62
CA ILE A 96 -1.60 1.61 7.22
C ILE A 96 -1.75 2.44 8.49
N ALA A 97 -1.23 1.93 9.59
CA ALA A 97 -1.11 2.64 10.85
C ALA A 97 0.36 2.82 11.22
N VAL A 98 0.70 4.01 11.67
CA VAL A 98 2.05 4.33 12.14
C VAL A 98 1.95 4.89 13.54
N VAL A 99 2.65 4.28 14.47
CA VAL A 99 2.83 4.77 15.85
C VAL A 99 4.31 4.98 16.13
N LEU A 100 4.63 6.10 16.73
CA LEU A 100 5.99 6.50 17.07
C LEU A 100 6.03 6.88 18.57
N GLY A 101 7.18 6.67 19.22
CA GLY A 101 7.41 7.14 20.57
C GLY A 101 6.60 6.43 21.66
N CYS A 102 6.16 5.20 21.46
CA CYS A 102 5.46 4.46 22.49
C CYS A 102 6.40 4.09 23.64
N LYS A 103 5.87 4.09 24.88
CA LYS A 103 6.64 3.81 26.09
C LYS A 103 7.14 2.37 26.20
N ASP A 104 6.40 1.43 25.62
CA ASP A 104 6.76 0.02 25.62
C ASP A 104 6.21 -0.73 24.39
N SER A 105 6.68 -1.96 24.21
CA SER A 105 6.29 -2.81 23.08
C SER A 105 4.81 -3.20 23.08
N LYS A 106 4.17 -3.37 24.25
CA LYS A 106 2.75 -3.75 24.32
C LYS A 106 1.87 -2.59 23.89
N VAL A 107 2.17 -1.38 24.35
CA VAL A 107 1.46 -0.15 23.95
C VAL A 107 1.58 0.06 22.44
N ARG A 108 2.77 -0.10 21.86
CA ARG A 108 2.98 0.00 20.41
C ARG A 108 2.00 -0.87 19.63
N PHE A 109 1.87 -2.16 19.98
CA PHE A 109 0.98 -3.07 19.27
C PHE A 109 -0.50 -2.76 19.52
N ALA A 110 -0.86 -2.41 20.76
CA ALA A 110 -2.24 -2.07 21.12
C ALA A 110 -2.73 -0.81 20.36
N GLU A 111 -1.92 0.25 20.34
CA GLU A 111 -2.28 1.48 19.65
C GLU A 111 -2.34 1.30 18.14
N THR A 112 -1.42 0.49 17.56
CA THR A 112 -1.46 0.18 16.14
C THR A 112 -2.74 -0.59 15.78
N ALA A 113 -3.13 -1.60 16.58
CA ALA A 113 -4.36 -2.34 16.37
C ALA A 113 -5.59 -1.41 16.46
N ARG A 114 -5.64 -0.52 17.46
CA ARG A 114 -6.73 0.45 17.64
C ARG A 114 -6.88 1.40 16.45
N LEU A 115 -5.75 1.90 15.91
CA LEU A 115 -5.77 2.76 14.72
C LEU A 115 -6.26 2.01 13.48
N LEU A 116 -5.79 0.77 13.26
CA LEU A 116 -6.26 -0.05 12.13
C LEU A 116 -7.75 -0.37 12.25
N ASP A 117 -8.22 -0.74 13.44
CA ASP A 117 -9.64 -1.02 13.67
C ASP A 117 -10.50 0.23 13.44
N HIS A 118 -10.05 1.41 13.90
CA HIS A 118 -10.70 2.68 13.59
C HIS A 118 -10.76 2.93 12.09
N GLY A 119 -9.65 2.69 11.37
CA GLY A 119 -9.60 2.82 9.91
C GLY A 119 -10.62 1.92 9.21
N PHE A 120 -10.63 0.62 9.55
CA PHE A 120 -11.57 -0.34 8.97
C PHE A 120 -13.02 -0.11 9.40
N ALA A 121 -13.27 0.44 10.58
CA ALA A 121 -14.62 0.83 11.01
C ALA A 121 -15.14 2.03 10.22
N SER A 122 -14.27 2.99 9.91
CA SER A 122 -14.64 4.29 9.35
C SER A 122 -14.59 4.36 7.83
N TYR A 123 -13.78 3.52 7.17
CA TYR A 123 -13.53 3.60 5.73
C TYR A 123 -13.76 2.26 5.04
N GLU A 124 -14.06 2.33 3.76
CA GLU A 124 -14.18 1.19 2.85
C GLU A 124 -13.61 1.54 1.48
N THR A 125 -13.12 0.54 0.76
CA THR A 125 -12.67 0.69 -0.63
C THR A 125 -13.74 0.18 -1.56
N VAL A 126 -14.21 1.06 -2.45
CA VAL A 126 -15.27 0.75 -3.41
C VAL A 126 -14.72 0.75 -4.83
N PRO A 127 -15.07 -0.24 -5.66
CA PRO A 127 -14.67 -0.23 -7.06
C PRO A 127 -15.41 0.88 -7.82
N VAL A 128 -14.66 1.67 -8.59
CA VAL A 128 -15.17 2.75 -9.45
C VAL A 128 -15.24 2.31 -10.91
N ALA A 129 -14.24 1.51 -11.34
CA ALA A 129 -14.22 0.90 -12.65
C ALA A 129 -13.47 -0.44 -12.61
N LYS A 130 -14.01 -1.47 -13.21
CA LYS A 130 -13.38 -2.79 -13.24
C LYS A 130 -12.41 -2.91 -14.42
N LYS A 131 -11.31 -3.63 -14.24
CA LYS A 131 -10.39 -4.00 -15.33
C LYS A 131 -11.17 -4.55 -16.54
N GLY A 132 -10.87 -4.05 -17.72
CA GLY A 132 -11.51 -4.49 -18.95
C GLY A 132 -12.95 -4.00 -19.16
N GLN A 133 -13.55 -3.28 -18.22
CA GLN A 133 -14.88 -2.68 -18.38
C GLN A 133 -14.86 -1.62 -19.47
N LYS A 134 -15.72 -1.75 -20.49
CA LYS A 134 -15.86 -0.69 -21.50
C LYS A 134 -16.32 0.61 -20.85
N LEU A 135 -15.50 1.65 -20.93
CA LEU A 135 -15.79 2.97 -20.39
C LEU A 135 -16.22 3.96 -21.46
N ARG A 136 -15.59 3.89 -22.62
CA ARG A 136 -15.86 4.78 -23.75
C ARG A 136 -15.52 4.08 -25.07
N THR A 137 -16.21 4.45 -26.13
CA THR A 137 -15.85 4.11 -27.49
C THR A 137 -15.03 5.25 -28.08
N ILE A 138 -13.93 4.92 -28.76
CA ILE A 138 -13.08 5.86 -29.49
C ILE A 138 -13.25 5.54 -30.96
N THR A 139 -13.59 6.54 -31.76
CA THR A 139 -13.69 6.40 -33.23
C THR A 139 -12.32 6.71 -33.82
N LEU A 140 -11.81 5.80 -34.65
CA LEU A 140 -10.51 5.92 -35.33
C LEU A 140 -10.77 6.03 -36.83
N PRO A 141 -10.78 7.24 -37.42
CA PRO A 141 -10.97 7.42 -38.85
C PRO A 141 -9.83 6.76 -39.64
N LYS A 142 -10.16 6.15 -40.75
CA LYS A 142 -9.19 5.47 -41.65
C LYS A 142 -8.52 4.22 -41.07
N SER A 143 -9.17 3.55 -40.13
CA SER A 143 -8.75 2.25 -39.58
C SER A 143 -9.68 1.15 -40.07
N ASP A 144 -9.16 -0.08 -40.20
CA ASP A 144 -9.97 -1.27 -40.51
C ASP A 144 -11.01 -1.52 -39.41
N GLN A 145 -10.64 -1.22 -38.14
CA GLN A 145 -11.54 -1.22 -37.02
C GLN A 145 -11.85 0.22 -36.61
N GLN A 146 -12.97 0.74 -37.13
CA GLN A 146 -13.36 2.14 -36.92
C GLN A 146 -13.68 2.51 -35.45
N GLU A 147 -14.01 1.52 -34.61
CA GLU A 147 -14.35 1.74 -33.23
C GLU A 147 -13.53 0.82 -32.32
N VAL A 148 -12.92 1.39 -31.31
CA VAL A 148 -12.22 0.66 -30.24
C VAL A 148 -12.75 1.03 -28.86
N ALA A 149 -12.70 0.08 -27.92
CA ALA A 149 -13.13 0.31 -26.57
C ALA A 149 -11.96 0.80 -25.70
N ALA A 150 -12.11 1.95 -25.06
CA ALA A 150 -11.25 2.35 -23.96
C ALA A 150 -11.70 1.62 -22.69
N VAL A 151 -10.75 0.90 -22.08
CA VAL A 151 -10.98 0.09 -20.88
C VAL A 151 -9.92 0.41 -19.81
N PRO A 152 -10.21 0.27 -18.51
CA PRO A 152 -9.19 0.38 -17.49
C PRO A 152 -8.20 -0.78 -17.60
N GLU A 153 -6.91 -0.46 -17.50
CA GLU A 153 -5.82 -1.46 -17.43
C GLU A 153 -5.90 -2.29 -16.15
N GLU A 154 -6.35 -1.65 -15.05
CA GLU A 154 -6.54 -2.27 -13.74
C GLU A 154 -7.91 -1.92 -13.16
N THR A 155 -8.33 -2.66 -12.13
CA THR A 155 -9.51 -2.27 -11.36
C THR A 155 -9.18 -1.02 -10.54
N ILE A 156 -9.89 0.06 -10.83
CA ILE A 156 -9.75 1.35 -10.16
C ILE A 156 -10.74 1.39 -9.00
N ALA A 157 -10.25 1.71 -7.82
CA ALA A 157 -11.05 1.78 -6.60
C ALA A 157 -10.72 3.06 -5.82
N ALA A 158 -11.68 3.53 -5.05
CA ALA A 158 -11.53 4.68 -4.16
C ALA A 158 -11.79 4.26 -2.72
N THR A 159 -10.96 4.72 -1.79
CA THR A 159 -11.21 4.56 -0.34
C THR A 159 -12.00 5.76 0.15
N VAL A 160 -13.17 5.50 0.69
CA VAL A 160 -14.14 6.51 1.13
C VAL A 160 -14.60 6.26 2.56
N LYS A 161 -15.11 7.28 3.22
CA LYS A 161 -15.84 7.06 4.49
C LYS A 161 -17.06 6.20 4.23
N LYS A 162 -17.33 5.25 5.11
CA LYS A 162 -18.52 4.40 5.01
C LYS A 162 -19.78 5.24 4.93
N GLY A 163 -20.67 4.86 4.02
CA GLY A 163 -21.90 5.60 3.73
C GLY A 163 -21.73 6.84 2.82
N LYS A 164 -20.51 7.13 2.33
CA LYS A 164 -20.23 8.28 1.43
C LYS A 164 -19.96 7.88 -0.03
N LYS A 165 -20.36 6.68 -0.45
CA LYS A 165 -20.17 6.18 -1.84
C LYS A 165 -20.77 7.10 -2.91
N ALA A 166 -21.92 7.73 -2.60
CA ALA A 166 -22.63 8.61 -3.54
C ALA A 166 -21.82 9.86 -3.95
N ASN A 167 -20.77 10.21 -3.21
CA ASN A 167 -19.95 11.38 -3.50
C ASN A 167 -18.85 11.11 -4.53
N ILE A 168 -18.62 9.82 -4.89
CA ILE A 168 -17.57 9.46 -5.85
C ILE A 168 -18.07 9.70 -7.26
N THR A 169 -17.39 10.59 -7.96
CA THR A 169 -17.60 10.86 -9.39
C THR A 169 -16.37 10.50 -10.19
N LYS A 170 -16.56 10.15 -11.47
CA LYS A 170 -15.46 9.84 -12.38
C LYS A 170 -15.55 10.68 -13.66
N LYS A 171 -14.42 11.18 -14.11
CA LYS A 171 -14.26 11.86 -15.39
C LYS A 171 -13.25 11.11 -16.25
N ILE A 172 -13.64 10.77 -17.45
CA ILE A 172 -12.78 10.06 -18.42
C ILE A 172 -12.27 11.08 -19.42
N SER A 173 -10.96 11.22 -19.53
CA SER A 173 -10.30 12.04 -20.54
C SER A 173 -9.62 11.12 -21.56
N ILE A 174 -9.89 11.34 -22.85
CA ILE A 174 -9.18 10.68 -23.95
C ILE A 174 -8.19 11.69 -24.52
N ASP A 175 -6.98 11.22 -24.77
CA ASP A 175 -5.92 12.06 -25.30
C ASP A 175 -6.23 12.45 -26.74
N LYS A 176 -6.08 13.73 -27.06
CA LYS A 176 -6.38 14.26 -28.39
C LYS A 176 -5.45 13.72 -29.48
N SER A 177 -4.30 13.19 -29.10
CA SER A 177 -3.28 12.60 -29.97
C SER A 177 -3.56 11.15 -30.38
N VAL A 178 -4.63 10.54 -29.87
CA VAL A 178 -4.98 9.14 -30.20
C VAL A 178 -5.36 9.06 -31.68
N ALA A 179 -4.51 8.38 -32.45
CA ALA A 179 -4.66 8.19 -33.91
C ALA A 179 -4.13 6.82 -34.34
N CYS A 180 -4.45 6.42 -35.56
CA CYS A 180 -3.88 5.20 -36.16
C CYS A 180 -2.41 5.39 -36.58
N PRO A 181 -1.58 4.32 -36.49
CA PRO A 181 -1.91 3.00 -35.99
C PRO A 181 -1.96 2.96 -34.42
N LEU A 182 -2.99 2.33 -33.86
CA LEU A 182 -3.18 2.13 -32.43
C LEU A 182 -3.07 0.64 -32.10
N LYS A 183 -2.21 0.30 -31.13
CA LYS A 183 -2.01 -1.10 -30.71
C LYS A 183 -2.89 -1.44 -29.51
N LYS A 184 -3.29 -2.71 -29.41
CA LYS A 184 -4.00 -3.21 -28.22
C LYS A 184 -3.13 -3.04 -26.96
N GLY A 185 -3.70 -2.45 -25.90
CA GLY A 185 -3.01 -2.16 -24.65
C GLY A 185 -2.30 -0.80 -24.62
N GLU A 186 -2.37 -0.04 -25.70
CA GLU A 186 -1.80 1.31 -25.74
C GLU A 186 -2.64 2.27 -24.89
N LYS A 187 -1.97 3.16 -24.15
CA LYS A 187 -2.63 4.17 -23.32
C LYS A 187 -3.32 5.21 -24.18
N VAL A 188 -4.61 5.37 -23.99
CA VAL A 188 -5.46 6.29 -24.75
C VAL A 188 -6.04 7.44 -23.93
N GLY A 189 -5.77 7.45 -22.63
CA GLY A 189 -6.28 8.51 -21.76
C GLY A 189 -6.15 8.19 -20.28
N MET A 190 -6.91 8.93 -19.47
CA MET A 190 -6.90 8.81 -18.01
C MET A 190 -8.32 8.84 -17.44
N ILE A 191 -8.46 8.21 -16.26
CA ILE A 191 -9.67 8.27 -15.43
C ILE A 191 -9.32 9.10 -14.20
N HIS A 192 -10.05 10.18 -14.01
CA HIS A 192 -9.96 11.01 -12.81
C HIS A 192 -11.10 10.65 -11.87
N ILE A 193 -10.80 10.45 -10.60
CA ILE A 193 -11.78 10.15 -9.55
C ILE A 193 -11.81 11.32 -8.59
N TYR A 194 -13.01 11.75 -8.23
CA TYR A 194 -13.25 12.86 -7.34
C TYR A 194 -14.13 12.42 -6.16
N ASP A 195 -13.80 12.88 -4.96
CA ASP A 195 -14.63 12.75 -3.77
C ASP A 195 -15.33 14.10 -3.53
N GLY A 196 -16.61 14.16 -3.86
CA GLY A 196 -17.36 15.38 -3.86
C GLY A 196 -16.88 16.36 -4.93
N ASN A 197 -16.65 17.61 -4.54
CA ASN A 197 -16.17 18.68 -5.42
C ASN A 197 -14.63 18.86 -5.37
N LYS A 198 -13.89 17.90 -4.84
CA LYS A 198 -12.43 17.94 -4.72
C LYS A 198 -11.75 17.05 -5.73
#